data_5fed1d4f8674f255b3368c3862e4db95
#
_entry.id   5fed1d4f8674f255b3368c3862e4db95
#
_cell.length_a   1.000
_cell.length_b   1.000
_cell.length_c   1.000
_cell.angle_alpha   90.00
_cell.angle_beta   90.00
_cell.angle_gamma   90.00
#
_symmetry.space_group_name_H-M   'P 1'
#
loop_
_entity.id
_entity.type
_entity.pdbx_description
1 polymer ?
#
loop_
_entity_poly.entity_id
_entity_poly.type
_entity_poly.pdbx_seq_one_letter_code
_entity_poly.pdbx_strand_id
1 'polypeptide(L)'
;QFDANIIETKSVQWNAGINISHNKSKILDLAGDEMIGDDDYGALKYIKGEKLFTFYLRDYQGVDPETGNAMWMDKNGELTNRVSQARYIKAGSPEPTVTGGFHTDVTWNGITLNVQLEGKFGNKVLIAENNYVQSDGYQMSMNQSASAMNYWKQPGDTNCNPKPVARNSTSSNTSTSTRYMENGSYVRIKDVTLSYSLPKRWLSPVGVNNLKVYASGMNVYTFHDVDYFDPERGVKGMGYGIYPMTKSFVFGLDVTF
;
A
#
# COMPACT_ATOMS: atom_id res chain seq x y z
N GLN A 1 -17.23 -15.25 -6.07
CA GLN A 1 -16.19 -15.95 -6.82
C GLN A 1 -16.79 -16.47 -8.11
N PHE A 2 -16.04 -16.36 -9.19
CA PHE A 2 -16.38 -16.87 -10.51
C PHE A 2 -15.15 -17.53 -11.11
N ASP A 3 -15.29 -18.77 -11.58
CA ASP A 3 -14.23 -19.54 -12.24
C ASP A 3 -14.79 -20.06 -13.57
N ALA A 4 -13.98 -20.01 -14.62
CA ALA A 4 -14.37 -20.44 -15.96
C ALA A 4 -13.25 -21.18 -16.69
N ASN A 5 -13.62 -22.25 -17.36
CA ASN A 5 -12.81 -22.88 -18.39
C ASN A 5 -13.06 -22.12 -19.71
N ILE A 6 -12.11 -21.31 -20.13
CA ILE A 6 -12.27 -20.42 -21.29
C ILE A 6 -11.99 -21.17 -22.59
N ILE A 7 -10.96 -22.02 -22.57
CA ILE A 7 -10.59 -22.89 -23.69
C ILE A 7 -10.25 -24.27 -23.15
N GLU A 8 -10.83 -25.30 -23.74
CA GLU A 8 -10.50 -26.70 -23.47
C GLU A 8 -10.35 -27.47 -24.77
N THR A 9 -9.12 -27.67 -25.18
CA THR A 9 -8.76 -28.49 -26.34
C THR A 9 -7.67 -29.49 -25.97
N LYS A 10 -7.31 -30.41 -26.87
CA LYS A 10 -6.22 -31.37 -26.62
C LYS A 10 -4.86 -30.71 -26.45
N SER A 11 -4.65 -29.55 -27.04
CA SER A 11 -3.36 -28.85 -27.05
C SER A 11 -3.34 -27.56 -26.21
N VAL A 12 -4.50 -26.97 -25.95
CA VAL A 12 -4.62 -25.72 -25.18
C VAL A 12 -5.70 -25.89 -24.13
N GLN A 13 -5.37 -25.54 -22.88
CA GLN A 13 -6.31 -25.42 -21.79
C GLN A 13 -6.10 -24.03 -21.19
N TRP A 14 -7.17 -23.27 -21.01
CA TRP A 14 -7.15 -21.97 -20.39
C TRP A 14 -8.27 -21.82 -19.38
N ASN A 15 -7.89 -21.64 -18.12
CA ASN A 15 -8.80 -21.37 -17.01
C ASN A 15 -8.49 -19.97 -16.44
N ALA A 16 -9.52 -19.30 -15.98
CA ALA A 16 -9.37 -18.05 -15.25
C ALA A 16 -10.48 -17.92 -14.20
N GLY A 17 -10.15 -17.26 -13.11
CA GLY A 17 -11.11 -16.97 -12.07
C GLY A 17 -10.86 -15.63 -11.39
N ILE A 18 -11.95 -15.09 -10.84
CA ILE A 18 -11.96 -13.84 -10.10
C ILE A 18 -12.76 -14.01 -8.82
N ASN A 19 -12.25 -13.44 -7.74
CA ASN A 19 -12.99 -13.25 -6.51
C ASN A 19 -13.00 -11.77 -6.13
N ILE A 20 -14.13 -11.29 -5.64
CA ILE A 20 -14.29 -9.91 -5.19
C ILE A 20 -15.08 -9.95 -3.89
N SER A 21 -14.61 -9.19 -2.89
CA SER A 21 -15.29 -8.96 -1.63
C SER A 21 -15.46 -7.47 -1.39
N HIS A 22 -16.63 -7.06 -0.96
CA HIS A 22 -16.93 -5.71 -0.51
C HIS A 22 -17.29 -5.76 0.97
N ASN A 23 -16.53 -5.05 1.79
CA ASN A 23 -16.76 -4.96 3.23
C ASN A 23 -16.95 -3.50 3.65
N LYS A 24 -17.87 -3.30 4.59
CA LYS A 24 -18.10 -2.00 5.22
C LYS A 24 -18.39 -2.21 6.70
N SER A 25 -17.45 -1.84 7.54
CA SER A 25 -17.66 -1.79 8.98
C SER A 25 -18.30 -0.47 9.41
N LYS A 26 -18.96 -0.48 10.56
CA LYS A 26 -19.49 0.72 11.20
C LYS A 26 -19.53 0.52 12.71
N ILE A 27 -18.96 1.44 13.46
CA ILE A 27 -19.08 1.46 14.91
C ILE A 27 -20.47 1.97 15.29
N LEU A 28 -21.24 1.14 15.98
CA LEU A 28 -22.60 1.49 16.38
C LEU A 28 -22.65 2.17 17.76
N ASP A 29 -21.80 1.72 18.67
CA ASP A 29 -21.75 2.26 20.03
C ASP A 29 -20.33 2.12 20.61
N LEU A 30 -19.97 3.03 21.51
CA LEU A 30 -18.69 3.10 22.22
C LEU A 30 -18.93 3.26 23.75
N ALA A 31 -19.92 2.55 24.29
CA ALA A 31 -20.27 2.58 25.70
C ALA A 31 -20.59 4.00 26.26
N GLY A 32 -21.15 4.84 25.39
CA GLY A 32 -21.52 6.22 25.72
C GLY A 32 -20.57 7.28 25.25
N ASP A 33 -19.37 6.90 24.78
CA ASP A 33 -18.42 7.82 24.17
C ASP A 33 -18.74 8.04 22.67
N GLU A 34 -18.41 9.23 22.16
CA GLU A 34 -18.49 9.53 20.73
C GLU A 34 -17.19 9.21 20.00
N MET A 35 -16.04 9.25 20.71
CA MET A 35 -14.72 8.97 20.15
C MET A 35 -13.75 8.48 21.21
N ILE A 36 -13.05 7.37 20.91
CA ILE A 36 -11.99 6.79 21.74
C ILE A 36 -10.67 6.77 20.96
N GLY A 37 -9.56 7.05 21.64
CA GLY A 37 -8.22 7.00 21.04
C GLY A 37 -7.73 5.56 20.85
N ASP A 38 -7.05 5.28 19.76
CA ASP A 38 -6.16 4.13 19.62
C ASP A 38 -4.73 4.59 20.00
N ASP A 39 -4.09 3.91 20.94
CA ASP A 39 -2.93 4.46 21.66
C ASP A 39 -1.61 4.39 20.95
N ASP A 40 -1.44 3.61 19.88
CA ASP A 40 -0.11 3.33 19.35
C ASP A 40 0.61 4.57 18.80
N TYR A 41 -0.11 5.49 18.13
CA TYR A 41 0.51 6.67 17.50
C TYR A 41 -0.37 7.93 17.56
N GLY A 42 -1.52 7.88 18.20
CA GLY A 42 -2.46 8.99 18.30
C GLY A 42 -3.13 9.42 16.99
N ALA A 43 -2.92 8.66 15.92
CA ALA A 43 -3.42 8.97 14.58
C ALA A 43 -4.74 8.28 14.25
N LEU A 44 -5.04 7.17 14.90
CA LEU A 44 -6.27 6.41 14.73
C LEU A 44 -7.25 6.66 15.87
N LYS A 45 -8.53 6.67 15.52
CA LYS A 45 -9.62 6.80 16.47
C LYS A 45 -10.73 5.81 16.14
N TYR A 46 -11.39 5.33 17.20
CA TYR A 46 -12.69 4.70 17.12
C TYR A 46 -13.73 5.78 17.23
N ILE A 47 -14.52 6.00 16.19
CA ILE A 47 -15.51 7.08 16.13
C ILE A 47 -16.86 6.46 15.82
N LYS A 48 -17.86 6.76 16.66
CA LYS A 48 -19.23 6.29 16.45
C LYS A 48 -19.76 6.75 15.09
N GLY A 49 -20.32 5.81 14.35
CA GLY A 49 -20.82 6.04 12.99
C GLY A 49 -19.81 5.85 11.88
N GLU A 50 -18.50 5.78 12.18
CA GLU A 50 -17.42 5.58 11.22
C GLU A 50 -16.97 4.13 11.14
N LYS A 51 -16.01 3.83 10.24
CA LYS A 51 -15.32 2.53 10.14
C LYS A 51 -14.56 2.22 11.43
N LEU A 52 -14.22 0.93 11.64
CA LEU A 52 -13.53 0.45 12.83
C LEU A 52 -12.28 1.27 13.17
N PHE A 53 -11.46 1.58 12.16
CA PHE A 53 -10.31 2.47 12.30
C PHE A 53 -10.52 3.71 11.44
N THR A 54 -10.43 4.89 12.05
CA THR A 54 -10.53 6.16 11.34
C THR A 54 -9.29 6.99 11.62
N PHE A 55 -8.59 7.40 10.58
CA PHE A 55 -7.51 8.38 10.72
C PHE A 55 -8.09 9.73 11.14
N TYR A 56 -7.64 10.23 12.28
CA TYR A 56 -8.02 11.51 12.84
C TYR A 56 -6.79 12.40 12.95
N LEU A 57 -6.58 13.22 11.91
CA LEU A 57 -5.31 13.85 11.62
C LEU A 57 -5.44 15.37 11.50
N ARG A 58 -4.34 16.08 11.72
CA ARG A 58 -4.26 17.51 11.45
C ARG A 58 -4.37 17.77 9.95
N ASP A 59 -5.14 18.81 9.62
CA ASP A 59 -5.55 19.18 8.26
C ASP A 59 -4.45 20.01 7.58
N TYR A 60 -3.57 19.35 6.83
CA TYR A 60 -2.48 19.98 6.06
C TYR A 60 -3.00 20.50 4.73
N GLN A 61 -2.66 21.75 4.40
CA GLN A 61 -3.14 22.48 3.21
C GLN A 61 -2.04 22.81 2.21
N GLY A 62 -0.85 22.21 2.34
CA GLY A 62 0.25 22.45 1.42
C GLY A 62 1.26 23.48 1.94
N VAL A 63 1.90 24.17 1.02
CA VAL A 63 2.96 25.15 1.27
C VAL A 63 2.46 26.53 0.93
N ASP A 64 2.72 27.49 1.79
CA ASP A 64 2.49 28.91 1.51
C ASP A 64 3.42 29.34 0.35
N PRO A 65 2.87 29.76 -0.79
CA PRO A 65 3.67 30.11 -1.96
C PRO A 65 4.58 31.32 -1.73
N GLU A 66 4.27 32.20 -0.80
CA GLU A 66 5.04 33.41 -0.55
C GLU A 66 6.19 33.19 0.44
N THR A 67 5.98 32.34 1.45
CA THR A 67 6.93 32.19 2.55
C THR A 67 7.62 30.82 2.61
N GLY A 68 7.08 29.82 1.93
CA GLY A 68 7.53 28.45 1.96
C GLY A 68 7.19 27.70 3.26
N ASN A 69 6.37 28.26 4.13
CA ASN A 69 5.96 27.59 5.36
C ASN A 69 4.85 26.55 5.08
N ALA A 70 4.79 25.52 5.91
CA ALA A 70 3.66 24.61 5.92
C ALA A 70 2.39 25.34 6.35
N MET A 71 1.29 25.07 5.65
CA MET A 71 -0.02 25.66 5.92
C MET A 71 -0.98 24.58 6.45
N TRP A 72 -1.76 24.99 7.39
CA TRP A 72 -2.73 24.17 8.10
C TRP A 72 -4.10 24.87 8.11
N MET A 73 -5.18 24.10 8.15
CA MET A 73 -6.50 24.63 8.40
C MET A 73 -6.77 24.67 9.90
N ASP A 74 -7.15 25.82 10.42
CA ASP A 74 -7.53 25.96 11.82
C ASP A 74 -9.02 25.58 12.08
N LYS A 75 -9.46 25.72 13.31
CA LYS A 75 -10.85 25.39 13.73
C LYS A 75 -11.90 26.33 13.15
N ASN A 76 -11.51 27.53 12.73
CA ASN A 76 -12.40 28.54 12.15
C ASN A 76 -12.49 28.39 10.62
N GLY A 77 -11.68 27.53 10.01
CA GLY A 77 -11.56 27.39 8.55
C GLY A 77 -10.62 28.40 7.93
N GLU A 78 -9.71 28.98 8.71
CA GLU A 78 -8.68 29.90 8.25
C GLU A 78 -7.33 29.20 8.11
N LEU A 79 -6.49 29.68 7.19
CA LEU A 79 -5.15 29.16 7.02
C LEU A 79 -4.22 29.71 8.11
N THR A 80 -3.42 28.81 8.69
CA THR A 80 -2.39 29.14 9.68
C THR A 80 -1.09 28.43 9.37
N ASN A 81 0.04 29.04 9.69
CA ASN A 81 1.35 28.41 9.62
C ASN A 81 1.77 27.74 10.95
N ARG A 82 0.89 27.72 11.95
CA ARG A 82 1.15 27.14 13.26
C ARG A 82 0.48 25.77 13.38
N VAL A 83 1.25 24.71 13.36
CA VAL A 83 0.75 23.33 13.51
C VAL A 83 -0.06 23.09 14.77
N SER A 84 0.21 23.83 15.86
CA SER A 84 -0.52 23.73 17.12
C SER A 84 -1.98 24.23 17.03
N GLN A 85 -2.28 25.07 16.06
CA GLN A 85 -3.63 25.61 15.80
C GLN A 85 -4.40 24.77 14.77
N ALA A 86 -3.72 23.83 14.09
CA ALA A 86 -4.34 22.98 13.07
C ALA A 86 -5.51 22.18 13.67
N ARG A 87 -6.65 22.21 12.97
CA ARG A 87 -7.78 21.35 13.32
C ARG A 87 -7.49 19.89 12.99
N TYR A 88 -8.18 18.98 13.66
CA TYR A 88 -8.21 17.57 13.33
C TYR A 88 -9.41 17.25 12.48
N ILE A 89 -9.24 16.37 11.50
CA ILE A 89 -10.29 15.90 10.61
C ILE A 89 -10.30 14.38 10.51
N LYS A 90 -11.45 13.82 10.14
CA LYS A 90 -11.59 12.43 9.74
C LYS A 90 -11.01 12.29 8.34
N ALA A 91 -9.84 11.72 8.22
CA ALA A 91 -9.06 11.74 6.99
C ALA A 91 -9.18 10.44 6.17
N GLY A 92 -10.00 9.51 6.61
CA GLY A 92 -10.24 8.22 5.96
C GLY A 92 -9.91 7.02 6.85
N SER A 93 -9.81 5.85 6.26
CA SER A 93 -9.65 4.59 7.00
C SER A 93 -8.62 3.69 6.32
N PRO A 94 -7.85 2.90 7.08
CA PRO A 94 -6.98 1.86 6.54
C PRO A 94 -7.77 0.64 6.04
N GLU A 95 -9.04 0.52 6.40
CA GLU A 95 -9.88 -0.61 6.00
C GLU A 95 -10.25 -0.51 4.52
N PRO A 96 -9.84 -1.50 3.69
CA PRO A 96 -10.20 -1.50 2.28
C PRO A 96 -11.71 -1.67 2.10
N THR A 97 -12.26 -0.96 1.12
CA THR A 97 -13.67 -1.09 0.74
C THR A 97 -13.90 -2.30 -0.15
N VAL A 98 -12.94 -2.58 -1.02
CA VAL A 98 -12.97 -3.72 -1.94
C VAL A 98 -11.65 -4.46 -1.85
N THR A 99 -11.73 -5.79 -1.75
CA THR A 99 -10.59 -6.69 -1.94
C THR A 99 -10.92 -7.70 -3.02
N GLY A 100 -9.91 -8.15 -3.74
CA GLY A 100 -10.14 -9.14 -4.77
C GLY A 100 -8.88 -9.86 -5.19
N GLY A 101 -9.08 -10.96 -5.89
CA GLY A 101 -8.04 -11.74 -6.50
C GLY A 101 -8.43 -12.15 -7.90
N PHE A 102 -7.45 -12.28 -8.75
CA PHE A 102 -7.57 -12.85 -10.08
C PHE A 102 -6.52 -13.94 -10.24
N HIS A 103 -6.92 -15.07 -10.82
CA HIS A 103 -5.98 -16.10 -11.21
C HIS A 103 -6.24 -16.56 -12.64
N THR A 104 -5.20 -16.97 -13.32
CA THR A 104 -5.30 -17.62 -14.61
C THR A 104 -4.23 -18.66 -14.79
N ASP A 105 -4.56 -19.75 -15.44
CA ASP A 105 -3.64 -20.78 -15.88
C ASP A 105 -3.86 -21.10 -17.35
N VAL A 106 -2.79 -21.09 -18.09
CA VAL A 106 -2.76 -21.42 -19.52
C VAL A 106 -1.78 -22.54 -19.75
N THR A 107 -2.28 -23.67 -20.26
CA THR A 107 -1.44 -24.80 -20.68
C THR A 107 -1.46 -24.95 -22.18
N TRP A 108 -0.29 -25.02 -22.77
CA TRP A 108 -0.10 -25.25 -24.21
C TRP A 108 1.03 -26.24 -24.45
N ASN A 109 0.69 -27.41 -24.99
CA ASN A 109 1.66 -28.47 -25.33
C ASN A 109 2.65 -28.81 -24.21
N GLY A 110 2.16 -28.88 -22.97
CA GLY A 110 2.99 -29.21 -21.78
C GLY A 110 3.65 -28.01 -21.11
N ILE A 111 3.60 -26.82 -21.71
CA ILE A 111 4.01 -25.56 -21.06
C ILE A 111 2.78 -25.01 -20.31
N THR A 112 2.94 -24.70 -19.03
CA THR A 112 1.88 -24.08 -18.23
C THR A 112 2.37 -22.78 -17.61
N LEU A 113 1.61 -21.71 -17.81
CA LEU A 113 1.78 -20.43 -17.14
C LEU A 113 0.64 -20.25 -16.15
N ASN A 114 0.99 -20.06 -14.86
CA ASN A 114 0.04 -19.65 -13.81
C ASN A 114 0.36 -18.23 -13.38
N VAL A 115 -0.67 -17.41 -13.19
CA VAL A 115 -0.56 -16.04 -12.67
C VAL A 115 -1.63 -15.82 -11.62
N GLN A 116 -1.23 -15.26 -10.47
CA GLN A 116 -2.14 -14.84 -9.40
C GLN A 116 -1.92 -13.37 -9.07
N LEU A 117 -3.02 -12.63 -9.05
CA LEU A 117 -3.07 -11.23 -8.65
C LEU A 117 -3.91 -11.08 -7.38
N GLU A 118 -3.51 -10.15 -6.53
CA GLU A 118 -4.28 -9.71 -5.36
C GLU A 118 -4.40 -8.19 -5.38
N GLY A 119 -5.57 -7.66 -5.03
CA GLY A 119 -5.81 -6.23 -4.95
C GLY A 119 -6.58 -5.82 -3.70
N LYS A 120 -6.25 -4.64 -3.17
CA LYS A 120 -6.99 -3.94 -2.12
C LYS A 120 -7.25 -2.51 -2.56
N PHE A 121 -8.47 -2.02 -2.36
CA PHE A 121 -8.89 -0.72 -2.89
C PHE A 121 -9.73 0.06 -1.88
N GLY A 122 -9.60 1.39 -1.95
CA GLY A 122 -10.40 2.33 -1.16
C GLY A 122 -9.97 2.48 0.29
N ASN A 123 -8.77 2.07 0.62
CA ASN A 123 -8.11 2.32 1.90
C ASN A 123 -7.09 3.45 1.81
N LYS A 124 -6.80 4.04 2.96
CA LYS A 124 -5.71 5.01 3.15
C LYS A 124 -4.61 4.40 3.99
N VAL A 125 -3.39 4.89 3.79
CA VAL A 125 -2.23 4.55 4.62
C VAL A 125 -1.56 5.82 5.12
N LEU A 126 -1.01 5.78 6.32
CA LEU A 126 -0.22 6.86 6.88
C LEU A 126 1.24 6.44 6.91
N ILE A 127 2.07 7.11 6.10
CA ILE A 127 3.51 6.88 6.05
C ILE A 127 4.18 7.73 7.14
N ALA A 128 4.06 7.27 8.37
CA ALA A 128 4.53 8.01 9.54
C ALA A 128 6.06 8.20 9.55
N GLU A 129 6.80 7.33 8.88
CA GLU A 129 8.26 7.46 8.67
C GLU A 129 8.65 8.74 7.95
N ASN A 130 7.78 9.26 7.07
CA ASN A 130 8.03 10.51 6.35
C ASN A 130 8.19 11.72 7.29
N ASN A 131 7.64 11.66 8.51
CA ASN A 131 7.91 12.65 9.55
C ASN A 131 9.40 12.77 9.91
N TYR A 132 10.18 11.73 9.69
CA TYR A 132 11.63 11.70 9.94
C TYR A 132 12.42 12.01 8.68
N VAL A 133 12.06 11.38 7.55
CA VAL A 133 12.86 11.45 6.31
C VAL A 133 12.43 12.57 5.36
N GLN A 134 11.35 13.28 5.67
CA GLN A 134 10.85 14.49 4.99
C GLN A 134 10.49 15.56 6.03
N SER A 135 11.43 15.83 6.94
CA SER A 135 11.17 16.60 8.16
C SER A 135 11.33 18.12 8.01
N ASP A 136 11.63 18.63 6.81
CA ASP A 136 11.85 20.06 6.51
C ASP A 136 12.84 20.71 7.48
N GLY A 137 13.90 19.99 7.86
CA GLY A 137 14.93 20.47 8.79
C GLY A 137 14.63 20.31 10.27
N TYR A 138 13.46 19.77 10.65
CA TYR A 138 13.17 19.50 12.06
C TYR A 138 14.07 18.40 12.63
N GLN A 139 14.20 17.28 11.94
CA GLN A 139 15.03 16.14 12.34
C GLN A 139 16.43 16.26 11.73
N MET A 140 17.27 17.10 12.33
CA MET A 140 18.60 17.41 11.78
C MET A 140 19.60 16.25 11.83
N SER A 141 19.38 15.26 12.69
CA SER A 141 20.25 14.07 12.83
C SER A 141 19.85 12.90 11.93
N MET A 142 18.75 13.02 11.20
CA MET A 142 18.23 11.97 10.35
C MET A 142 18.55 12.21 8.88
N ASN A 143 18.93 11.14 8.16
CA ASN A 143 19.04 11.19 6.72
C ASN A 143 17.66 11.51 6.10
N GLN A 144 17.66 12.34 5.07
CA GLN A 144 16.45 12.72 4.37
C GLN A 144 16.28 11.88 3.10
N SER A 145 15.03 11.62 2.71
CA SER A 145 14.71 10.97 1.44
C SER A 145 15.01 11.87 0.24
N ALA A 146 15.17 11.30 -0.94
CA ALA A 146 15.35 12.07 -2.17
C ALA A 146 14.18 13.03 -2.46
N SER A 147 12.95 12.67 -2.07
CA SER A 147 11.77 13.53 -2.20
C SER A 147 11.86 14.81 -1.37
N ALA A 148 12.63 14.83 -0.29
CA ALA A 148 12.86 16.05 0.50
C ALA A 148 13.62 17.13 -0.29
N MET A 149 14.31 16.78 -1.38
CA MET A 149 14.99 17.73 -2.28
C MET A 149 14.01 18.60 -3.08
N ASN A 150 12.75 18.15 -3.23
CA ASN A 150 11.67 18.94 -3.82
C ASN A 150 11.03 19.83 -2.75
N TYR A 151 11.75 20.86 -2.31
CA TYR A 151 11.26 21.82 -1.33
C TYR A 151 11.08 23.21 -1.96
N TRP A 152 10.31 24.07 -1.31
CA TRP A 152 10.07 25.44 -1.71
C TRP A 152 11.41 26.24 -1.80
N LYS A 153 11.65 26.90 -2.93
CA LYS A 153 12.89 27.62 -3.24
C LYS A 153 12.65 29.11 -3.48
N GLN A 154 11.48 29.45 -4.01
CA GLN A 154 11.15 30.83 -4.38
C GLN A 154 9.64 31.08 -4.32
N PRO A 155 9.19 32.34 -4.19
CA PRO A 155 7.80 32.71 -4.27
C PRO A 155 7.12 32.16 -5.53
N GLY A 156 5.93 31.56 -5.33
CA GLY A 156 5.16 30.89 -6.38
C GLY A 156 5.29 29.36 -6.41
N ASP A 157 6.26 28.78 -5.72
CA ASP A 157 6.38 27.32 -5.60
C ASP A 157 5.25 26.76 -4.71
N THR A 158 4.49 25.76 -5.21
CA THR A 158 3.35 25.17 -4.48
C THR A 158 3.39 23.65 -4.39
N ASN A 159 3.80 22.94 -5.44
CA ASN A 159 3.87 21.48 -5.49
C ASN A 159 5.21 20.95 -4.94
N CYS A 160 5.53 21.31 -3.71
CA CYS A 160 6.79 21.00 -3.08
C CYS A 160 6.62 20.78 -1.57
N ASN A 161 7.68 20.31 -0.92
CA ASN A 161 7.77 20.30 0.53
C ASN A 161 8.00 21.73 1.06
N PRO A 162 7.64 22.03 2.32
CA PRO A 162 7.97 23.27 2.97
C PRO A 162 9.45 23.59 2.93
N LYS A 163 9.79 24.87 3.04
CA LYS A 163 11.16 25.34 3.13
C LYS A 163 11.86 24.70 4.34
N PRO A 164 13.05 24.08 4.15
CA PRO A 164 13.80 23.51 5.26
C PRO A 164 14.30 24.62 6.21
N VAL A 165 13.93 24.50 7.48
CA VAL A 165 14.39 25.37 8.54
C VAL A 165 14.86 24.52 9.71
N ALA A 166 16.08 24.78 10.18
CA ALA A 166 16.66 24.02 11.27
C ALA A 166 15.77 24.07 12.53
N ARG A 167 15.42 22.88 13.05
CA ARG A 167 14.58 22.72 14.24
C ARG A 167 13.20 23.37 14.12
N ASN A 168 12.63 23.42 12.92
CA ASN A 168 11.31 23.99 12.68
C ASN A 168 10.20 23.19 13.36
N SER A 169 9.86 23.57 14.59
CA SER A 169 8.76 22.96 15.35
C SER A 169 7.42 23.71 15.20
N THR A 170 7.43 24.84 14.52
CA THR A 170 6.26 25.75 14.45
C THR A 170 5.32 25.39 13.30
N SER A 171 5.86 25.11 12.12
CA SER A 171 5.06 24.97 10.92
C SER A 171 5.07 23.56 10.33
N SER A 172 6.17 22.79 10.46
CA SER A 172 6.38 21.66 9.61
C SER A 172 6.10 20.30 10.24
N ASN A 173 6.45 20.11 11.51
CA ASN A 173 6.58 18.76 12.01
C ASN A 173 5.37 18.22 12.73
N THR A 174 4.74 17.21 12.13
CA THR A 174 3.87 16.28 12.86
C THR A 174 3.64 15.00 12.10
N SER A 175 3.86 13.87 12.75
CA SER A 175 3.56 12.53 12.23
C SER A 175 2.05 12.27 12.09
N THR A 176 1.23 13.02 12.83
CA THR A 176 -0.24 12.85 12.86
C THR A 176 -0.93 13.90 12.00
N SER A 177 -0.59 13.96 10.73
CA SER A 177 -1.18 14.90 9.77
C SER A 177 -1.52 14.25 8.44
N THR A 178 -2.41 14.87 7.69
CA THR A 178 -2.78 14.43 6.35
C THR A 178 -1.65 14.59 5.34
N ARG A 179 -0.58 15.31 5.68
CA ARG A 179 0.60 15.49 4.84
C ARG A 179 1.24 14.16 4.40
N TYR A 180 1.26 13.19 5.30
CA TYR A 180 1.91 11.89 5.07
C TYR A 180 0.91 10.77 4.80
N MET A 181 -0.32 11.15 4.45
CA MET A 181 -1.36 10.20 4.13
C MET A 181 -1.42 9.95 2.63
N GLU A 182 -1.44 8.70 2.24
CA GLU A 182 -1.42 8.29 0.86
C GLU A 182 -2.56 7.33 0.52
N ASN A 183 -2.78 7.10 -0.77
CA ASN A 183 -3.72 6.11 -1.26
C ASN A 183 -3.11 4.71 -1.07
N GLY A 184 -3.70 3.91 -0.18
CA GLY A 184 -3.23 2.55 0.12
C GLY A 184 -3.70 1.48 -0.86
N SER A 185 -4.39 1.86 -1.95
CA SER A 185 -4.85 0.92 -2.96
C SER A 185 -3.69 0.32 -3.75
N TYR A 186 -3.76 -0.98 -4.02
CA TYR A 186 -2.74 -1.64 -4.82
C TYR A 186 -3.25 -2.88 -5.54
N VAL A 187 -2.50 -3.30 -6.58
CA VAL A 187 -2.60 -4.63 -7.20
C VAL A 187 -1.21 -5.26 -7.16
N ARG A 188 -1.12 -6.47 -6.64
CA ARG A 188 0.14 -7.24 -6.52
C ARG A 188 0.11 -8.49 -7.36
N ILE A 189 1.19 -8.74 -8.10
CA ILE A 189 1.46 -10.02 -8.73
C ILE A 189 1.99 -10.95 -7.62
N LYS A 190 1.09 -11.77 -7.06
CA LYS A 190 1.38 -12.65 -5.93
C LYS A 190 2.22 -13.85 -6.33
N ASP A 191 1.89 -14.44 -7.46
CA ASP A 191 2.62 -15.57 -8.02
C ASP A 191 2.60 -15.52 -9.54
N VAL A 192 3.75 -15.85 -10.13
CA VAL A 192 3.89 -16.19 -11.55
C VAL A 192 4.74 -17.45 -11.64
N THR A 193 4.15 -18.52 -12.14
CA THR A 193 4.84 -19.80 -12.31
C THR A 193 4.80 -20.25 -13.76
N LEU A 194 5.96 -20.44 -14.35
CA LEU A 194 6.11 -21.06 -15.65
C LEU A 194 6.66 -22.48 -15.46
N SER A 195 5.97 -23.47 -16.01
CA SER A 195 6.39 -24.87 -15.93
C SER A 195 6.33 -25.57 -17.29
N TYR A 196 7.15 -26.60 -17.43
CA TYR A 196 7.14 -27.45 -18.61
C TYR A 196 7.16 -28.93 -18.20
N SER A 197 6.13 -29.67 -18.59
CA SER A 197 6.05 -31.12 -18.45
C SER A 197 6.60 -31.77 -19.70
N LEU A 198 7.68 -32.52 -19.58
CA LEU A 198 8.35 -33.14 -20.69
C LEU A 198 7.48 -34.27 -21.32
N PRO A 199 7.50 -34.42 -22.65
CA PRO A 199 6.74 -35.47 -23.32
C PRO A 199 7.18 -36.88 -22.89
N LYS A 200 6.22 -37.74 -22.60
CA LYS A 200 6.48 -39.15 -22.20
C LYS A 200 7.43 -39.90 -23.08
N ARG A 201 7.43 -39.64 -24.40
CA ARG A 201 8.33 -40.25 -25.40
C ARG A 201 9.83 -40.05 -25.10
N TRP A 202 10.18 -38.96 -24.37
CA TRP A 202 11.58 -38.67 -24.01
C TRP A 202 11.93 -39.35 -22.67
N LEU A 203 10.97 -39.64 -21.85
CA LEU A 203 11.14 -40.11 -20.47
C LEU A 203 11.10 -41.65 -20.39
N SER A 204 10.27 -42.31 -21.21
CA SER A 204 10.09 -43.76 -21.19
C SER A 204 11.39 -44.56 -21.35
N PRO A 205 12.37 -44.16 -22.20
CA PRO A 205 13.61 -44.89 -22.34
C PRO A 205 14.50 -44.93 -21.10
N VAL A 206 14.29 -43.94 -20.17
CA VAL A 206 15.09 -43.82 -18.93
C VAL A 206 14.30 -44.24 -17.69
N GLY A 207 13.09 -44.81 -17.85
CA GLY A 207 12.28 -45.32 -16.76
C GLY A 207 11.61 -44.24 -15.91
N VAL A 208 11.48 -43.00 -16.42
CA VAL A 208 10.82 -41.88 -15.76
C VAL A 208 9.40 -41.76 -16.30
N ASN A 209 8.41 -41.70 -15.41
CA ASN A 209 7.01 -41.57 -15.79
C ASN A 209 6.60 -40.11 -16.06
N ASN A 210 7.12 -39.19 -15.26
CA ASN A 210 6.88 -37.75 -15.41
C ASN A 210 8.08 -36.94 -15.00
N LEU A 211 8.39 -35.90 -15.75
CA LEU A 211 9.38 -34.88 -15.39
C LEU A 211 8.82 -33.51 -15.71
N LYS A 212 8.67 -32.67 -14.68
CA LYS A 212 8.23 -31.29 -14.80
C LYS A 212 9.33 -30.38 -14.28
N VAL A 213 9.72 -29.41 -15.06
CA VAL A 213 10.60 -28.32 -14.64
C VAL A 213 9.77 -27.05 -14.42
N TYR A 214 10.10 -26.25 -13.42
CA TYR A 214 9.37 -25.00 -13.19
C TYR A 214 10.26 -23.91 -12.61
N ALA A 215 9.81 -22.66 -12.88
CA ALA A 215 10.31 -21.44 -12.26
C ALA A 215 9.13 -20.64 -11.75
N SER A 216 9.19 -20.22 -10.49
CA SER A 216 8.16 -19.43 -9.84
C SER A 216 8.75 -18.14 -9.27
N GLY A 217 8.00 -17.04 -9.40
CA GLY A 217 8.29 -15.77 -8.77
C GLY A 217 7.12 -15.35 -7.88
N MET A 218 7.40 -15.06 -6.60
CA MET A 218 6.40 -14.61 -5.63
C MET A 218 6.60 -13.13 -5.32
N ASN A 219 5.48 -12.38 -5.18
CA ASN A 219 5.45 -10.93 -4.92
C ASN A 219 6.30 -10.14 -5.91
N VAL A 220 6.23 -10.51 -7.19
CA VAL A 220 7.16 -10.04 -8.24
C VAL A 220 7.08 -8.54 -8.43
N TYR A 221 5.85 -8.01 -8.43
CA TYR A 221 5.61 -6.58 -8.58
C TYR A 221 4.31 -6.14 -7.89
N THR A 222 4.31 -4.91 -7.38
CA THR A 222 3.13 -4.26 -6.81
C THR A 222 2.90 -2.93 -7.50
N PHE A 223 1.71 -2.76 -8.08
CA PHE A 223 1.25 -1.50 -8.66
C PHE A 223 0.57 -0.69 -7.55
N HIS A 224 1.09 0.49 -7.23
CA HIS A 224 0.59 1.37 -6.17
C HIS A 224 1.10 2.80 -6.33
N ASP A 225 0.48 3.73 -5.62
CA ASP A 225 0.84 5.15 -5.62
C ASP A 225 1.69 5.57 -4.41
N VAL A 226 1.95 4.65 -3.45
CA VAL A 226 2.70 4.94 -2.22
C VAL A 226 4.18 5.16 -2.53
N ASP A 227 4.73 6.29 -2.11
CA ASP A 227 6.14 6.63 -2.34
C ASP A 227 7.07 5.84 -1.40
N TYR A 228 8.08 5.18 -1.97
CA TYR A 228 9.20 4.49 -1.29
C TYR A 228 8.85 3.31 -0.36
N PHE A 229 7.59 3.12 0.00
CA PHE A 229 7.18 2.10 0.97
C PHE A 229 6.18 1.11 0.37
N ASP A 230 6.05 -0.06 1.00
CA ASP A 230 5.03 -1.03 0.63
C ASP A 230 3.65 -0.52 1.09
N PRO A 231 2.61 -0.56 0.23
CA PRO A 231 1.25 -0.14 0.59
C PRO A 231 0.58 -1.08 1.61
N GLU A 232 1.09 -2.29 1.79
CA GLU A 232 0.53 -3.26 2.73
C GLU A 232 1.07 -3.04 4.15
N ARG A 233 0.44 -2.13 4.88
CA ARG A 233 0.86 -1.67 6.21
C ARG A 233 0.03 -2.26 7.36
N GLY A 234 -0.42 -3.50 7.18
CA GLY A 234 -1.23 -4.20 8.17
C GLY A 234 -2.64 -3.63 8.33
N VAL A 235 -3.36 -4.08 9.37
CA VAL A 235 -4.76 -3.71 9.61
C VAL A 235 -4.94 -2.24 9.98
N LYS A 236 -3.96 -1.63 10.63
CA LYS A 236 -4.00 -0.21 11.05
C LYS A 236 -3.55 0.77 9.97
N GLY A 237 -3.03 0.26 8.83
CA GLY A 237 -2.59 1.08 7.71
C GLY A 237 -1.43 2.04 8.04
N MET A 238 -0.72 1.80 9.12
CA MET A 238 0.41 2.60 9.58
C MET A 238 1.34 1.77 10.47
N GLY A 239 2.55 2.26 10.66
CA GLY A 239 3.55 1.65 11.53
C GLY A 239 4.93 2.19 11.19
N TYR A 240 5.90 1.99 12.08
CA TYR A 240 7.30 2.35 11.85
C TYR A 240 8.12 1.08 11.57
N GLY A 241 9.07 1.20 10.64
CA GLY A 241 10.01 0.11 10.36
C GLY A 241 9.36 -1.16 9.83
N ILE A 242 8.22 -1.05 9.14
CA ILE A 242 7.55 -2.20 8.53
C ILE A 242 8.45 -2.75 7.43
N TYR A 243 8.79 -4.03 7.55
CA TYR A 243 9.58 -4.71 6.53
C TYR A 243 8.73 -4.91 5.26
N PRO A 244 9.20 -4.48 4.08
CA PRO A 244 8.45 -4.66 2.84
C PRO A 244 8.32 -6.14 2.48
N MET A 245 7.27 -6.47 1.72
CA MET A 245 7.07 -7.83 1.23
C MET A 245 8.26 -8.27 0.38
N THR A 246 8.81 -9.43 0.72
CA THR A 246 9.96 -10.00 0.02
C THR A 246 9.55 -10.59 -1.31
N LYS A 247 10.41 -10.42 -2.32
CA LYS A 247 10.33 -11.15 -3.59
C LYS A 247 11.08 -12.46 -3.43
N SER A 248 10.51 -13.55 -3.93
CA SER A 248 11.15 -14.85 -3.92
C SER A 248 11.11 -15.47 -5.31
N PHE A 249 12.19 -16.15 -5.70
CA PHE A 249 12.26 -16.89 -6.94
C PHE A 249 12.66 -18.34 -6.63
N VAL A 250 11.91 -19.28 -7.16
CA VAL A 250 12.10 -20.70 -6.95
C VAL A 250 12.26 -21.41 -8.29
N PHE A 251 13.24 -22.29 -8.39
CA PHE A 251 13.42 -23.19 -9.51
C PHE A 251 13.37 -24.62 -9.02
N GLY A 252 12.61 -25.48 -9.68
CA GLY A 252 12.43 -26.83 -9.22
C GLY A 252 12.22 -27.85 -10.33
N LEU A 253 12.35 -29.10 -9.91
CA LEU A 253 12.13 -30.29 -10.72
C LEU A 253 11.22 -31.24 -9.95
N ASP A 254 10.16 -31.72 -10.60
CA ASP A 254 9.30 -32.80 -10.10
C ASP A 254 9.54 -34.03 -10.96
N VAL A 255 10.01 -35.12 -10.35
CA VAL A 255 10.31 -36.39 -11.03
C VAL A 255 9.46 -37.50 -10.43
N THR A 256 8.76 -38.25 -11.29
CA THR A 256 8.00 -39.46 -10.91
C THR A 256 8.55 -40.66 -11.68
N PHE A 257 8.88 -41.72 -10.96
CA PHE A 257 9.41 -42.98 -11.49
C PHE A 257 8.31 -44.00 -11.62
#